data_1f53c506b9fe2816146f0a062ef8ba36
#
_entry.id   1f53c506b9fe2816146f0a062ef8ba36
#
_cell.length_a   1.000
_cell.length_b   1.000
_cell.length_c   1.000
_cell.angle_alpha   90.00
_cell.angle_beta   90.00
_cell.angle_gamma   90.00
#
_symmetry.space_group_name_H-M   'P 1'
#
loop_
_entity.id
_entity.type
_entity.pdbx_description
1 polymer ?
#
loop_
_entity_poly.entity_id
_entity_poly.type
_entity_poly.pdbx_seq_one_letter_code
_entity_poly.pdbx_strand_id
1 'polypeptide(L)'
;MQGCFFITICTKERRNCLSALVGADSIRPPEVRLTHAGAVVQIALQKVKKVYPSCRVLSYVIMPNHLHFLLEIRPVTQGGRQIAAPTVIGQFKRQVSRELGYSLWQKGYYDHIIRDEDDYLNKCRYIEENPAKWADDPYYNNSSAPA
;
A
#
# COMPACT_ATOMS: atom_id res chain seq x y z
N MET A 1 -20.33 3.63 0.87
CA MET A 1 -19.52 2.54 1.43
C MET A 1 -18.99 2.94 2.79
N GLN A 2 -19.16 2.11 3.76
CA GLN A 2 -18.63 2.35 5.11
C GLN A 2 -17.43 1.45 5.36
N GLY A 3 -16.46 1.97 6.09
CA GLY A 3 -15.31 1.18 6.51
C GLY A 3 -14.29 0.86 5.42
N CYS A 4 -14.26 1.64 4.36
CA CYS A 4 -13.25 1.47 3.31
C CYS A 4 -12.36 2.71 3.24
N PHE A 5 -11.05 2.50 3.22
CA PHE A 5 -10.05 3.56 3.25
C PHE A 5 -9.02 3.36 2.14
N PHE A 6 -8.70 4.43 1.45
CA PHE A 6 -7.56 4.45 0.54
C PHE A 6 -6.34 4.93 1.31
N ILE A 7 -5.32 4.09 1.40
CA ILE A 7 -4.14 4.32 2.25
C ILE A 7 -2.91 4.52 1.37
N THR A 8 -2.07 5.46 1.76
CA THR A 8 -0.75 5.68 1.13
C THR A 8 0.31 5.72 2.22
N ILE A 9 1.33 4.89 2.08
CA ILE A 9 2.46 4.83 3.00
C ILE A 9 3.74 5.01 2.19
N CYS A 10 4.59 5.96 2.59
CA CYS A 10 5.84 6.25 1.89
C CYS A 10 7.04 5.70 2.65
N THR A 11 8.08 5.35 1.90
CA THR A 11 9.37 4.97 2.48
C THR A 11 10.07 6.21 3.05
N LYS A 12 10.96 5.98 4.00
CA LYS A 12 11.80 7.01 4.61
C LYS A 12 12.60 7.72 3.51
N GLU A 13 12.55 9.06 3.50
CA GLU A 13 13.22 9.89 2.51
C GLU A 13 12.82 9.59 1.07
N ARG A 14 11.66 8.97 0.87
CA ARG A 14 11.15 8.54 -0.44
C ARG A 14 12.16 7.71 -1.23
N ARG A 15 12.90 6.86 -0.53
CA ARG A 15 13.90 6.00 -1.14
C ARG A 15 13.24 4.95 -2.02
N ASN A 16 13.71 4.80 -3.25
CA ASN A 16 13.21 3.80 -4.21
C ASN A 16 13.73 2.40 -3.84
N CYS A 17 13.15 1.77 -2.83
CA CYS A 17 13.64 0.51 -2.28
C CYS A 17 12.62 -0.63 -2.27
N LEU A 18 11.39 -0.40 -2.70
CA LEU A 18 10.34 -1.44 -2.64
C LEU A 18 10.17 -2.21 -3.93
N SER A 19 10.33 -1.54 -5.07
CA SER A 19 10.13 -2.17 -6.38
C SER A 19 10.90 -1.42 -7.46
N ALA A 20 10.99 -2.04 -8.61
CA ALA A 20 11.46 -1.43 -9.84
C ALA A 20 10.40 -1.63 -10.92
N LEU A 21 10.20 -0.63 -11.77
CA LEU A 21 9.27 -0.71 -12.89
C LEU A 21 10.07 -0.97 -14.16
N VAL A 22 9.77 -2.06 -14.84
CA VAL A 22 10.56 -2.52 -15.99
C VAL A 22 9.67 -2.89 -17.15
N GLY A 23 10.21 -2.78 -18.37
CA GLY A 23 9.56 -3.29 -19.57
C GLY A 23 8.43 -2.46 -20.12
N ALA A 24 8.30 -1.17 -19.74
CA ALA A 24 7.27 -0.29 -20.29
C ALA A 24 7.52 -0.02 -21.77
N ASP A 25 6.48 -0.14 -22.60
CA ASP A 25 6.50 0.33 -23.99
C ASP A 25 5.15 0.99 -24.30
N SER A 26 4.93 1.37 -25.57
CA SER A 26 3.70 2.07 -25.97
C SER A 26 2.44 1.19 -25.90
N ILE A 27 2.58 -0.10 -25.76
CA ILE A 27 1.48 -1.07 -25.78
C ILE A 27 1.27 -1.71 -24.41
N ARG A 28 2.34 -1.92 -23.63
CA ARG A 28 2.27 -2.64 -22.37
C ARG A 28 2.66 -1.74 -21.21
N PRO A 29 1.91 -1.81 -20.08
CA PRO A 29 2.33 -1.12 -18.87
C PRO A 29 3.64 -1.74 -18.34
N PRO A 30 4.39 -1.02 -17.51
CA PRO A 30 5.58 -1.58 -16.89
C PRO A 30 5.22 -2.70 -15.94
N GLU A 31 6.11 -3.68 -15.85
CA GLU A 31 6.01 -4.73 -14.83
C GLU A 31 6.58 -4.22 -13.52
N VAL A 32 5.87 -4.45 -12.42
CA VAL A 32 6.35 -4.13 -11.08
C VAL A 32 7.16 -5.33 -10.58
N ARG A 33 8.47 -5.13 -10.41
CA ARG A 33 9.34 -6.14 -9.83
C ARG A 33 9.68 -5.76 -8.40
N LEU A 34 9.27 -6.60 -7.47
CA LEU A 34 9.49 -6.36 -6.06
C LEU A 34 10.94 -6.64 -5.68
N THR A 35 11.50 -5.77 -4.84
CA THR A 35 12.74 -6.04 -4.14
C THR A 35 12.44 -7.00 -2.98
N HIS A 36 13.47 -7.39 -2.23
CA HIS A 36 13.25 -8.15 -1.00
C HIS A 36 12.32 -7.37 -0.04
N ALA A 37 12.56 -6.07 0.13
CA ALA A 37 11.71 -5.25 0.98
C ALA A 37 10.27 -5.22 0.46
N GLY A 38 10.08 -5.06 -0.85
CA GLY A 38 8.75 -5.11 -1.46
C GLY A 38 8.04 -6.43 -1.26
N ALA A 39 8.78 -7.54 -1.34
CA ALA A 39 8.22 -8.87 -1.09
C ALA A 39 7.76 -9.01 0.36
N VAL A 40 8.52 -8.49 1.31
CA VAL A 40 8.12 -8.48 2.73
C VAL A 40 6.84 -7.65 2.91
N VAL A 41 6.75 -6.51 2.26
CA VAL A 41 5.54 -5.67 2.27
C VAL A 41 4.33 -6.43 1.73
N GLN A 42 4.51 -7.12 0.59
CA GLN A 42 3.42 -7.87 -0.04
C GLN A 42 2.90 -8.98 0.90
N ILE A 43 3.79 -9.72 1.51
CA ILE A 43 3.42 -10.78 2.46
C ILE A 43 2.67 -10.20 3.66
N ALA A 44 3.12 -9.06 4.17
CA ALA A 44 2.45 -8.39 5.30
C ALA A 44 1.04 -7.92 4.92
N LEU A 45 0.84 -7.40 3.69
CA LEU A 45 -0.49 -7.04 3.20
C LEU A 45 -1.42 -8.25 3.15
N GLN A 46 -0.91 -9.37 2.68
CA GLN A 46 -1.69 -10.61 2.58
C GLN A 46 -2.05 -11.18 3.96
N LYS A 47 -1.29 -10.85 5.00
CA LYS A 47 -1.52 -11.31 6.36
C LYS A 47 -2.46 -10.41 7.18
N VAL A 48 -2.86 -9.26 6.67
CA VAL A 48 -3.73 -8.33 7.40
C VAL A 48 -5.01 -9.03 7.85
N LYS A 49 -5.65 -9.77 6.97
CA LYS A 49 -6.88 -10.51 7.28
C LYS A 49 -6.67 -11.55 8.37
N LYS A 50 -5.49 -12.18 8.40
CA LYS A 50 -5.17 -13.20 9.40
C LYS A 50 -5.01 -12.59 10.79
N VAL A 51 -4.37 -11.42 10.88
CA VAL A 51 -4.18 -10.70 12.14
C VAL A 51 -5.47 -10.03 12.59
N TYR A 52 -6.22 -9.44 11.67
CA TYR A 52 -7.48 -8.77 11.93
C TYR A 52 -8.55 -9.35 11.02
N PRO A 53 -9.29 -10.37 11.48
CA PRO A 53 -10.29 -11.04 10.62
C PRO A 53 -11.39 -10.15 10.07
N SER A 54 -11.68 -9.02 10.72
CA SER A 54 -12.65 -8.03 10.23
C SER A 54 -12.09 -7.10 9.15
N CYS A 55 -10.80 -7.23 8.82
CA CYS A 55 -10.12 -6.34 7.89
C CYS A 55 -9.69 -7.09 6.64
N ARG A 56 -9.73 -6.41 5.48
CA ARG A 56 -9.23 -6.95 4.21
C ARG A 56 -8.53 -5.88 3.40
N VAL A 57 -7.46 -6.28 2.74
CA VAL A 57 -6.84 -5.47 1.68
C VAL A 57 -7.51 -5.88 0.37
N LEU A 58 -8.26 -4.95 -0.23
CA LEU A 58 -9.06 -5.23 -1.44
C LEU A 58 -8.25 -5.08 -2.71
N SER A 59 -7.31 -4.16 -2.73
CA SER A 59 -6.46 -3.87 -3.88
C SER A 59 -5.22 -3.16 -3.40
N TYR A 60 -4.08 -3.33 -4.09
CA TYR A 60 -2.86 -2.64 -3.72
C TYR A 60 -1.90 -2.52 -4.89
N VAL A 61 -0.96 -1.59 -4.78
CA VAL A 61 0.19 -1.48 -5.67
C VAL A 61 1.41 -1.07 -4.85
N ILE A 62 2.53 -1.75 -5.07
CA ILE A 62 3.80 -1.46 -4.40
C ILE A 62 4.69 -0.74 -5.41
N MET A 63 4.74 0.60 -5.27
CA MET A 63 5.56 1.46 -6.11
C MET A 63 7.00 1.50 -5.57
N PRO A 64 7.95 2.05 -6.31
CA PRO A 64 9.34 2.05 -5.85
C PRO A 64 9.54 2.65 -4.44
N ASN A 65 8.80 3.71 -4.08
CA ASN A 65 9.02 4.42 -2.83
C ASN A 65 7.74 4.64 -2.01
N HIS A 66 6.65 3.98 -2.38
CA HIS A 66 5.40 4.09 -1.64
C HIS A 66 4.47 2.93 -1.97
N LEU A 67 3.44 2.83 -1.18
CA LEU A 67 2.43 1.79 -1.25
C LEU A 67 1.07 2.44 -1.22
N HIS A 68 0.20 2.06 -2.14
CA HIS A 68 -1.23 2.38 -2.06
C HIS A 68 -2.02 1.11 -1.87
N PHE A 69 -3.03 1.16 -1.01
CA PHE A 69 -3.96 0.04 -0.91
C PHE A 69 -5.33 0.49 -0.41
N LEU A 70 -6.32 -0.33 -0.71
CA LEU A 70 -7.67 -0.16 -0.20
C LEU A 70 -7.86 -1.11 0.97
N LEU A 71 -8.19 -0.56 2.13
CA LEU A 71 -8.40 -1.30 3.36
C LEU A 71 -9.88 -1.27 3.72
N GLU A 72 -10.49 -2.44 3.82
CA GLU A 72 -11.85 -2.59 4.31
C GLU A 72 -11.81 -3.03 5.77
N ILE A 73 -12.57 -2.34 6.61
CA ILE A 73 -12.75 -2.72 8.01
C ILE A 73 -14.24 -2.93 8.23
N ARG A 74 -14.64 -4.17 8.48
CA ARG A 74 -16.04 -4.50 8.70
C ARG A 74 -16.42 -4.28 10.16
N PRO A 75 -17.68 -3.92 10.43
CA PRO A 75 -18.15 -3.82 11.80
C PRO A 75 -18.03 -5.16 12.52
N VAL A 76 -17.67 -5.10 13.81
CA VAL A 76 -17.65 -6.27 14.67
C VAL A 76 -19.04 -6.43 15.28
N THR A 77 -19.72 -7.55 15.03
CA THR A 77 -21.12 -7.75 15.37
C THR A 77 -21.36 -8.50 16.69
N GLN A 78 -20.33 -9.14 17.25
CA GLN A 78 -20.51 -9.97 18.44
C GLN A 78 -19.39 -9.71 19.45
N GLY A 79 -19.64 -8.77 20.36
CA GLY A 79 -18.82 -8.61 21.55
C GLY A 79 -17.38 -8.21 21.38
N GLY A 80 -16.92 -8.04 20.15
CA GLY A 80 -15.56 -7.62 19.87
C GLY A 80 -15.43 -6.10 19.84
N ARG A 81 -14.21 -5.62 20.05
CA ARG A 81 -13.89 -4.22 19.92
C ARG A 81 -13.74 -3.85 18.45
N GLN A 82 -14.35 -2.73 18.04
CA GLN A 82 -14.17 -2.20 16.70
C GLN A 82 -12.70 -1.85 16.47
N ILE A 83 -12.14 -2.32 15.35
CA ILE A 83 -10.76 -2.05 14.98
C ILE A 83 -10.69 -0.73 14.21
N ALA A 84 -9.74 0.11 14.57
CA ALA A 84 -9.51 1.40 13.90
C ALA A 84 -8.40 1.29 12.87
N ALA A 85 -8.54 2.04 11.77
CA ALA A 85 -7.53 2.02 10.70
C ALA A 85 -6.11 2.33 11.21
N PRO A 86 -5.90 3.35 12.09
CA PRO A 86 -4.53 3.60 12.60
C PRO A 86 -3.92 2.41 13.31
N THR A 87 -4.71 1.60 14.00
CA THR A 87 -4.22 0.40 14.67
C THR A 87 -3.69 -0.62 13.66
N VAL A 88 -4.47 -0.86 12.60
CA VAL A 88 -4.07 -1.80 11.54
C VAL A 88 -2.81 -1.31 10.84
N ILE A 89 -2.77 -0.04 10.45
CA ILE A 89 -1.62 0.55 9.75
C ILE A 89 -0.38 0.53 10.62
N GLY A 90 -0.50 0.91 11.89
CA GLY A 90 0.62 0.90 12.83
C GLY A 90 1.21 -0.49 13.01
N GLN A 91 0.38 -1.49 13.18
CA GLN A 91 0.82 -2.88 13.31
C GLN A 91 1.48 -3.36 12.02
N PHE A 92 0.89 -3.05 10.87
CA PHE A 92 1.45 -3.40 9.57
C PHE A 92 2.86 -2.81 9.39
N LYS A 93 3.02 -1.52 9.66
CA LYS A 93 4.31 -0.84 9.51
C LYS A 93 5.37 -1.44 10.43
N ARG A 94 5.02 -1.72 11.69
CA ARG A 94 5.94 -2.32 12.65
C ARG A 94 6.33 -3.74 12.23
N GLN A 95 5.37 -4.51 11.73
CA GLN A 95 5.64 -5.89 11.30
C GLN A 95 6.65 -5.92 10.16
N VAL A 96 6.49 -5.05 9.16
CA VAL A 96 7.41 -4.97 8.02
C VAL A 96 8.80 -4.57 8.48
N SER A 97 8.91 -3.50 9.28
CA SER A 97 10.22 -3.02 9.76
C SER A 97 10.90 -4.06 10.64
N ARG A 98 10.14 -4.77 11.47
CA ARG A 98 10.69 -5.85 12.31
C ARG A 98 11.23 -6.99 11.45
N GLU A 99 10.49 -7.39 10.43
CA GLU A 99 10.91 -8.45 9.51
C GLU A 99 12.18 -8.08 8.75
N LEU A 100 12.28 -6.81 8.34
CA LEU A 100 13.45 -6.30 7.61
C LEU A 100 14.65 -6.04 8.53
N GLY A 101 14.41 -5.76 9.80
CA GLY A 101 15.46 -5.43 10.76
C GLY A 101 15.89 -3.97 10.74
N TYR A 102 15.14 -3.09 10.06
CA TYR A 102 15.42 -1.66 10.04
C TYR A 102 14.11 -0.88 9.83
N SER A 103 14.15 0.41 10.13
CA SER A 103 13.01 1.31 9.96
C SER A 103 12.85 1.68 8.49
N LEU A 104 11.79 1.18 7.88
CA LEU A 104 11.54 1.34 6.43
C LEU A 104 10.75 2.60 6.11
N TRP A 105 9.81 2.98 6.97
CA TRP A 105 8.74 3.91 6.61
C TRP A 105 9.00 5.33 7.07
N GLN A 106 8.50 6.29 6.29
CA GLN A 106 8.30 7.65 6.73
C GLN A 106 7.28 7.66 7.87
N LYS A 107 7.37 8.62 8.78
CA LYS A 107 6.41 8.77 9.86
C LYS A 107 5.03 9.10 9.30
N GLY A 108 4.00 8.47 9.86
CA GLY A 108 2.63 8.72 9.44
C GLY A 108 2.22 7.98 8.18
N TYR A 109 1.09 8.35 7.64
CA TYR A 109 0.55 7.83 6.40
C TYR A 109 -0.58 8.76 5.94
N TYR A 110 -0.97 8.60 4.68
CA TYR A 110 -2.12 9.30 4.12
C TYR A 110 -3.33 8.39 4.08
N ASP A 111 -4.51 8.90 4.43
CA ASP A 111 -5.74 8.16 4.25
C ASP A 111 -6.82 9.02 3.60
N HIS A 112 -7.70 8.35 2.87
CA HIS A 112 -8.89 8.94 2.26
C HIS A 112 -10.04 7.99 2.52
N ILE A 113 -11.08 8.48 3.18
CA ILE A 113 -12.27 7.67 3.47
C ILE A 113 -13.08 7.55 2.18
N ILE A 114 -13.34 6.32 1.76
CA ILE A 114 -14.13 6.05 0.55
C ILE A 114 -15.60 6.37 0.87
N ARG A 115 -16.21 7.21 0.04
CA ARG A 115 -17.56 7.74 0.28
C ARG A 115 -18.65 6.95 -0.41
N ASP A 116 -18.38 6.50 -1.63
CA ASP A 116 -19.36 5.82 -2.46
C ASP A 116 -18.67 4.89 -3.46
N GLU A 117 -19.46 4.23 -4.30
CA GLU A 117 -18.95 3.30 -5.27
C GLU A 117 -18.09 3.98 -6.34
N ASP A 118 -18.46 5.17 -6.78
CA ASP A 118 -17.67 5.91 -7.78
C ASP A 118 -16.28 6.26 -7.24
N ASP A 119 -16.21 6.70 -5.98
CA ASP A 119 -14.94 6.98 -5.30
C ASP A 119 -14.10 5.70 -5.22
N TYR A 120 -14.73 4.58 -4.84
CA TYR A 120 -14.06 3.28 -4.79
C TYR A 120 -13.47 2.89 -6.14
N LEU A 121 -14.27 2.97 -7.20
CA LEU A 121 -13.83 2.60 -8.55
C LEU A 121 -12.71 3.51 -9.04
N ASN A 122 -12.77 4.81 -8.72
CA ASN A 122 -11.71 5.75 -9.06
C ASN A 122 -10.40 5.38 -8.38
N LYS A 123 -10.45 4.96 -7.12
CA LYS A 123 -9.24 4.54 -6.39
C LYS A 123 -8.70 3.22 -6.90
N CYS A 124 -9.56 2.28 -7.26
CA CYS A 124 -9.15 1.03 -7.91
C CYS A 124 -8.40 1.32 -9.21
N ARG A 125 -8.94 2.21 -10.02
CA ARG A 125 -8.31 2.61 -11.28
C ARG A 125 -6.97 3.30 -11.04
N TYR A 126 -6.91 4.18 -10.04
CA TYR A 126 -5.68 4.88 -9.68
C TYR A 126 -4.58 3.88 -9.29
N ILE A 127 -4.91 2.88 -8.47
CA ILE A 127 -3.98 1.83 -8.09
C ILE A 127 -3.51 1.04 -9.31
N GLU A 128 -4.44 0.64 -10.17
CA GLU A 128 -4.14 -0.17 -11.35
C GLU A 128 -3.26 0.57 -12.35
N GLU A 129 -3.51 1.86 -12.56
CA GLU A 129 -2.78 2.68 -13.53
C GLU A 129 -1.48 3.29 -12.97
N ASN A 130 -1.26 3.17 -11.67
CA ASN A 130 -0.15 3.85 -10.99
C ASN A 130 1.22 3.50 -11.60
N PRO A 131 1.53 2.22 -11.89
CA PRO A 131 2.83 1.90 -12.51
C PRO A 131 3.04 2.58 -13.86
N ALA A 132 2.02 2.64 -14.71
CA ALA A 132 2.12 3.27 -16.03
C ALA A 132 2.35 4.78 -15.96
N LYS A 133 1.95 5.39 -14.85
CA LYS A 133 2.04 6.85 -14.64
C LYS A 133 3.16 7.25 -13.67
N TRP A 134 4.11 6.35 -13.44
CA TRP A 134 5.17 6.59 -12.43
C TRP A 134 5.93 7.91 -12.65
N ALA A 135 6.32 8.19 -13.87
CA ALA A 135 7.10 9.40 -14.18
C ALA A 135 6.32 10.70 -13.88
N ASP A 136 4.98 10.65 -13.90
CA ASP A 136 4.10 11.79 -13.61
C ASP A 136 3.56 11.75 -12.18
N ASP A 137 3.99 10.79 -11.37
CA ASP A 137 3.51 10.60 -10.00
C ASP A 137 4.09 11.68 -9.09
N PRO A 138 3.27 12.28 -8.18
CA PRO A 138 3.80 13.24 -7.20
C PRO A 138 4.92 12.69 -6.32
N TYR A 139 5.00 11.38 -6.16
CA TYR A 139 6.04 10.72 -5.37
C TYR A 139 7.26 10.33 -6.19
N TYR A 140 7.27 10.66 -7.49
CA TYR A 140 8.34 10.24 -8.39
C TYR A 140 9.71 10.68 -7.89
N ASN A 141 10.64 9.74 -7.88
CA ASN A 141 12.03 9.96 -7.52
C ASN A 141 12.86 9.18 -8.55
N ASN A 142 13.69 9.89 -9.32
CA ASN A 142 14.49 9.29 -10.39
C ASN A 142 15.83 8.75 -9.91
N SER A 143 16.09 8.76 -8.60
CA SER A 143 17.30 8.20 -8.03
C SER A 143 17.35 6.70 -8.30
N SER A 144 18.56 6.17 -8.58
CA SER A 144 18.75 4.74 -8.70
C SER A 144 18.36 4.07 -7.40
N ALA A 145 17.53 3.00 -7.49
CA ALA A 145 17.15 2.25 -6.32
C ALA A 145 18.36 1.49 -5.81
N PRO A 146 18.73 1.63 -4.54
CA PRO A 146 19.63 0.67 -3.95
C PRO A 146 18.92 -0.68 -3.92
N ALA A 147 19.59 -1.68 -4.35
CA ALA A 147 19.06 -3.03 -4.38
C ALA A 147 18.66 -3.51 -2.98
#